data_3b88f66f4d0c7169f47a33c05afd435c
#
_entry.id   3b88f66f4d0c7169f47a33c05afd435c
#
_cell.length_a   1.000
_cell.length_b   1.000
_cell.length_c   1.000
_cell.angle_alpha   90.00
_cell.angle_beta   90.00
_cell.angle_gamma   90.00
#
_symmetry.space_group_name_H-M   'P 1'
#
loop_
_entity.id
_entity.type
_entity.pdbx_description
1 polymer ?
#
loop_
_entity_poly.entity_id
_entity_poly.type
_entity_poly.pdbx_seq_one_letter_code
_entity_poly.pdbx_strand_id
1 'polypeptide(L)'
;MPPPRTWEDSSRWAIGTPDVIVKTTDVVVKGNAPDWWGEIPRVQIPITEDRYVTAIEVKEVNDIDAHAKNVRSTVGGHYVFHHMIWSTRVLGDAATEADRDPLAFDADGSTGWPVHEVGRNADFFDPKAARLLKAGSSVVTDSVHLHSNGRDTTAHLEIGFKFAPIGFVPEYKRATYSLGNGVDIDINAMEAGQQLHAYAVLPENTKIMSFEPHLHAPGMRMCLEAIWGYNIQTLNCVGYDHNWVRGYHYADDSAPLLPKGAIVHIIGYMDNSPTNRNVPDPRNWQGSGNRSVANMFIDLGNRVSLTDDQFKAEMAVRVAGSPGRDVYPGCPLCNVNAKQATKTTQSQNPNQR
;
A
#
# COMPACT_ATOMS: atom_id res chain seq x y z
N MET A 1 16.54 -12.23 16.92
CA MET A 1 16.69 -12.13 15.47
C MET A 1 15.35 -12.48 14.84
N PRO A 2 14.87 -11.74 13.85
CA PRO A 2 13.69 -12.18 13.10
C PRO A 2 14.02 -13.53 12.42
N PRO A 3 13.00 -14.38 12.17
CA PRO A 3 13.23 -15.63 11.43
C PRO A 3 13.81 -15.32 10.05
N PRO A 4 14.58 -16.23 9.47
CA PRO A 4 15.08 -16.09 8.11
C PRO A 4 13.92 -15.81 7.15
N ARG A 5 14.10 -14.93 6.17
CA ARG A 5 13.14 -14.74 5.10
C ARG A 5 12.97 -16.05 4.35
N THR A 6 11.73 -16.49 4.23
CA THR A 6 11.38 -17.57 3.30
C THR A 6 10.96 -16.93 1.99
N TRP A 7 11.51 -17.42 0.87
CA TRP A 7 11.02 -17.04 -0.45
C TRP A 7 9.55 -17.46 -0.59
N GLU A 8 8.77 -16.62 -1.20
CA GLU A 8 7.38 -16.94 -1.47
C GLU A 8 7.32 -18.16 -2.41
N ASP A 9 6.44 -19.09 -2.08
CA ASP A 9 6.12 -20.19 -2.98
C ASP A 9 5.36 -19.64 -4.19
N SER A 10 6.05 -19.47 -5.31
CA SER A 10 5.46 -18.95 -6.54
C SER A 10 4.29 -19.79 -7.08
N SER A 11 4.14 -21.04 -6.63
CA SER A 11 3.00 -21.89 -6.97
C SER A 11 1.71 -21.54 -6.24
N ARG A 12 1.79 -20.78 -5.14
CA ARG A 12 0.65 -20.43 -4.29
C ARG A 12 0.32 -18.95 -4.36
N TRP A 13 -0.97 -18.66 -4.48
CA TRP A 13 -1.51 -17.31 -4.44
C TRP A 13 -2.03 -16.99 -3.02
N ALA A 14 -1.60 -15.89 -2.45
CA ALA A 14 -2.08 -15.42 -1.14
C ALA A 14 -3.56 -15.01 -1.18
N ILE A 15 -4.03 -14.53 -2.34
CA ILE A 15 -5.44 -14.18 -2.59
C ILE A 15 -6.33 -15.41 -2.86
N GLY A 16 -5.81 -16.64 -2.71
CA GLY A 16 -6.46 -17.87 -3.17
C GLY A 16 -6.36 -18.00 -4.69
N THR A 17 -7.06 -18.97 -5.29
CA THR A 17 -7.02 -19.14 -6.75
C THR A 17 -7.57 -17.89 -7.44
N PRO A 18 -6.77 -17.17 -8.25
CA PRO A 18 -7.25 -16.04 -9.03
C PRO A 18 -8.33 -16.47 -10.04
N ASP A 19 -9.26 -15.56 -10.33
CA ASP A 19 -10.28 -15.78 -11.37
C ASP A 19 -9.70 -15.50 -12.76
N VAL A 20 -8.72 -14.58 -12.85
CA VAL A 20 -7.95 -14.28 -14.06
C VAL A 20 -6.49 -14.03 -13.68
N ILE A 21 -5.59 -14.56 -14.49
CA ILE A 21 -4.15 -14.27 -14.40
C ILE A 21 -3.72 -13.62 -15.73
N VAL A 22 -3.05 -12.48 -15.61
CA VAL A 22 -2.46 -11.76 -16.75
C VAL A 22 -0.95 -11.84 -16.65
N LYS A 23 -0.32 -12.38 -17.68
CA LYS A 23 1.14 -12.43 -17.80
C LYS A 23 1.62 -11.22 -18.58
N THR A 24 2.59 -10.46 -18.05
CA THR A 24 3.27 -9.39 -18.78
C THR A 24 4.22 -9.97 -19.83
N THR A 25 4.71 -9.14 -20.73
CA THR A 25 5.80 -9.55 -21.65
C THR A 25 7.06 -9.88 -20.88
N ASP A 26 7.81 -10.87 -21.37
CA ASP A 26 9.11 -11.20 -20.79
C ASP A 26 10.10 -10.04 -20.99
N VAL A 27 10.86 -9.72 -19.94
CA VAL A 27 11.98 -8.78 -19.96
C VAL A 27 13.28 -9.55 -19.78
N VAL A 28 14.34 -9.07 -20.42
CA VAL A 28 15.69 -9.64 -20.26
C VAL A 28 16.57 -8.61 -19.60
N VAL A 29 17.03 -8.90 -18.38
CA VAL A 29 17.93 -8.05 -17.61
C VAL A 29 19.31 -8.66 -17.60
N LYS A 30 20.30 -7.95 -18.12
CA LYS A 30 21.69 -8.42 -18.13
C LYS A 30 22.32 -8.33 -16.75
N GLY A 31 23.23 -9.27 -16.43
CA GLY A 31 23.87 -9.35 -15.12
C GLY A 31 24.71 -8.14 -14.72
N ASN A 32 25.09 -7.28 -15.67
CA ASN A 32 25.81 -6.03 -15.46
C ASN A 32 25.02 -4.80 -15.92
N ALA A 33 23.72 -4.95 -16.17
CA ALA A 33 22.90 -3.81 -16.60
C ALA A 33 22.78 -2.78 -15.45
N PRO A 34 22.80 -1.47 -15.78
CA PRO A 34 22.40 -0.45 -14.83
C PRO A 34 20.90 -0.55 -14.56
N ASP A 35 20.44 0.09 -13.48
CA ASP A 35 19.02 0.26 -13.21
C ASP A 35 18.30 0.87 -14.43
N TRP A 36 17.16 0.29 -14.75
CA TRP A 36 16.33 0.73 -15.85
C TRP A 36 14.96 1.17 -15.35
N TRP A 37 14.47 2.27 -15.91
CA TRP A 37 13.17 2.84 -15.65
C TRP A 37 12.44 3.08 -16.96
N GLY A 38 11.20 2.62 -17.05
CA GLY A 38 10.42 2.77 -18.26
C GLY A 38 9.10 2.06 -18.20
N GLU A 39 8.52 1.84 -19.37
CA GLU A 39 7.27 1.13 -19.55
C GLU A 39 7.55 -0.21 -20.25
N ILE A 40 6.82 -1.26 -19.88
CA ILE A 40 6.82 -2.52 -20.63
C ILE A 40 5.56 -2.59 -21.50
N PRO A 41 5.59 -3.41 -22.59
CA PRO A 41 4.46 -3.51 -23.48
C PRO A 41 3.16 -3.87 -22.75
N ARG A 42 2.09 -3.17 -23.11
CA ARG A 42 0.75 -3.42 -22.57
C ARG A 42 0.25 -4.83 -22.90
N VAL A 43 -0.54 -5.40 -22.01
CA VAL A 43 -1.15 -6.72 -22.20
C VAL A 43 -2.65 -6.65 -21.96
N GLN A 44 -3.43 -7.14 -22.91
CA GLN A 44 -4.89 -7.17 -22.81
C GLN A 44 -5.34 -8.19 -21.76
N ILE A 45 -6.35 -7.81 -20.98
CA ILE A 45 -6.96 -8.67 -19.96
C ILE A 45 -8.10 -9.46 -20.61
N PRO A 46 -8.12 -10.80 -20.48
CA PRO A 46 -9.10 -11.64 -21.17
C PRO A 46 -10.44 -11.71 -20.41
N ILE A 47 -11.08 -10.55 -20.18
CA ILE A 47 -12.44 -10.47 -19.63
C ILE A 47 -13.38 -9.85 -20.65
N THR A 48 -14.63 -10.35 -20.68
CA THR A 48 -15.66 -9.96 -21.66
C THR A 48 -16.78 -9.11 -21.03
N GLU A 49 -16.78 -9.00 -19.71
CA GLU A 49 -17.74 -8.20 -18.94
C GLU A 49 -17.02 -7.44 -17.81
N ASP A 50 -17.61 -6.35 -17.35
CA ASP A 50 -17.09 -5.57 -16.23
C ASP A 50 -17.13 -6.42 -14.96
N ARG A 51 -16.05 -6.40 -14.19
CA ARG A 51 -15.91 -7.17 -12.95
C ARG A 51 -15.42 -6.27 -11.81
N TYR A 52 -15.94 -6.51 -10.63
CA TYR A 52 -15.39 -5.91 -9.41
C TYR A 52 -14.33 -6.83 -8.80
N VAL A 53 -13.17 -6.28 -8.51
CA VAL A 53 -11.99 -6.98 -7.97
C VAL A 53 -11.91 -6.76 -6.47
N THR A 54 -11.86 -7.84 -5.71
CA THR A 54 -11.76 -7.84 -4.24
C THR A 54 -10.33 -8.00 -3.74
N ALA A 55 -9.46 -8.57 -4.56
CA ALA A 55 -8.02 -8.70 -4.24
C ALA A 55 -7.21 -8.83 -5.52
N ILE A 56 -5.95 -8.39 -5.45
CA ILE A 56 -4.95 -8.61 -6.49
C ILE A 56 -3.68 -9.17 -5.88
N GLU A 57 -2.93 -9.90 -6.69
CA GLU A 57 -1.58 -10.32 -6.33
C GLU A 57 -0.69 -10.24 -7.57
N VAL A 58 0.52 -9.69 -7.40
CA VAL A 58 1.52 -9.58 -8.45
C VAL A 58 2.72 -10.41 -8.07
N LYS A 59 3.14 -11.33 -8.94
CA LYS A 59 4.27 -12.21 -8.73
C LYS A 59 5.30 -12.05 -9.84
N GLU A 60 6.56 -11.96 -9.49
CA GLU A 60 7.64 -12.13 -10.45
C GLU A 60 7.90 -13.62 -10.68
N VAL A 61 7.90 -14.01 -11.93
CA VAL A 61 8.36 -15.32 -12.41
C VAL A 61 9.63 -15.11 -13.23
N ASN A 62 10.70 -15.79 -12.86
CA ASN A 62 11.99 -15.66 -13.53
C ASN A 62 12.67 -17.03 -13.71
N ASP A 63 13.72 -17.06 -14.51
CA ASP A 63 14.48 -18.26 -14.86
C ASP A 63 15.59 -18.63 -13.84
N ILE A 64 15.56 -18.02 -12.65
CA ILE A 64 16.53 -18.29 -11.60
C ILE A 64 16.08 -19.49 -10.77
N ASP A 65 16.93 -20.50 -10.69
CA ASP A 65 16.77 -21.54 -9.68
C ASP A 65 17.14 -21.00 -8.29
N ALA A 66 16.11 -20.74 -7.48
CA ALA A 66 16.26 -20.22 -6.12
C ALA A 66 17.09 -21.13 -5.19
N HIS A 67 17.22 -22.41 -5.54
CA HIS A 67 17.98 -23.41 -4.79
C HIS A 67 19.42 -23.58 -5.31
N ALA A 68 19.78 -22.95 -6.41
CA ALA A 68 21.14 -23.05 -6.95
C ALA A 68 22.14 -22.44 -5.95
N LYS A 69 23.25 -23.15 -5.73
CA LYS A 69 24.30 -22.76 -4.76
C LYS A 69 24.94 -21.40 -5.02
N ASN A 70 24.82 -20.87 -6.23
CA ASN A 70 25.38 -19.60 -6.65
C ASN A 70 24.37 -18.44 -6.61
N VAL A 71 23.12 -18.68 -6.20
CA VAL A 71 22.12 -17.65 -6.00
C VAL A 71 22.39 -16.94 -4.68
N ARG A 72 22.49 -15.59 -4.70
CA ARG A 72 22.57 -14.81 -3.46
C ARG A 72 21.25 -14.96 -2.72
N SER A 73 21.31 -15.25 -1.41
CA SER A 73 20.15 -15.33 -0.53
C SER A 73 19.59 -13.95 -0.15
N THR A 74 19.70 -12.96 -1.04
CA THR A 74 19.19 -11.60 -0.86
C THR A 74 18.13 -11.33 -1.90
N VAL A 75 17.20 -10.42 -1.60
CA VAL A 75 16.16 -9.98 -2.54
C VAL A 75 16.75 -9.54 -3.87
N GLY A 76 17.76 -8.65 -3.84
CA GLY A 76 18.45 -8.17 -5.02
C GLY A 76 19.29 -9.23 -5.76
N GLY A 77 19.41 -10.44 -5.22
CA GLY A 77 20.02 -11.59 -5.90
C GLY A 77 18.99 -12.54 -6.52
N HIS A 78 17.69 -12.30 -6.27
CA HIS A 78 16.61 -13.19 -6.69
C HIS A 78 15.66 -12.54 -7.67
N TYR A 79 15.22 -11.30 -7.40
CA TYR A 79 14.25 -10.57 -8.21
C TYR A 79 14.92 -9.52 -9.08
N VAL A 80 14.31 -9.20 -10.22
CA VAL A 80 14.73 -8.11 -11.12
C VAL A 80 13.70 -6.99 -11.21
N PHE A 81 12.42 -7.25 -10.91
CA PHE A 81 11.41 -6.20 -10.77
C PHE A 81 11.47 -5.62 -9.36
N HIS A 82 11.86 -4.35 -9.24
CA HIS A 82 11.90 -3.68 -7.95
C HIS A 82 10.54 -3.06 -7.61
N HIS A 83 9.94 -2.30 -8.55
CA HIS A 83 8.58 -1.82 -8.42
C HIS A 83 7.91 -1.56 -9.77
N MET A 84 6.57 -1.43 -9.76
CA MET A 84 5.77 -1.09 -10.90
C MET A 84 4.58 -0.22 -10.48
N ILE A 85 4.47 0.98 -11.05
CA ILE A 85 3.26 1.79 -11.03
C ILE A 85 2.45 1.41 -12.26
N TRP A 86 1.17 1.10 -12.07
CA TRP A 86 0.36 0.53 -13.13
C TRP A 86 -1.14 0.78 -12.96
N SER A 87 -1.85 0.66 -14.06
CA SER A 87 -3.30 0.80 -14.14
C SER A 87 -3.88 -0.20 -15.14
N THR A 88 -5.21 -0.35 -15.14
CA THR A 88 -5.93 -1.01 -16.22
C THR A 88 -6.77 0.02 -16.96
N ARG A 89 -6.69 0.04 -18.28
CA ARG A 89 -7.35 1.04 -19.12
C ARG A 89 -8.01 0.39 -20.32
N VAL A 90 -9.22 0.85 -20.65
CA VAL A 90 -9.83 0.59 -21.95
C VAL A 90 -9.24 1.62 -22.91
N LEU A 91 -8.33 1.18 -23.76
CA LEU A 91 -7.63 2.07 -24.69
C LEU A 91 -8.46 2.19 -25.98
N GLY A 92 -8.99 3.38 -26.25
CA GLY A 92 -9.42 3.77 -27.59
C GLY A 92 -8.21 3.94 -28.52
N ASP A 93 -8.45 4.02 -29.85
CA ASP A 93 -7.39 4.16 -30.85
C ASP A 93 -6.54 5.44 -30.73
N ALA A 94 -6.90 6.36 -29.82
CA ALA A 94 -6.26 7.65 -29.59
C ALA A 94 -5.99 7.92 -28.10
N ALA A 95 -5.35 7.00 -27.38
CA ALA A 95 -4.85 7.30 -26.03
C ALA A 95 -3.75 8.38 -26.13
N THR A 96 -4.05 9.59 -25.71
CA THR A 96 -3.12 10.73 -25.72
C THR A 96 -2.26 10.74 -24.46
N GLU A 97 -1.15 11.45 -24.51
CA GLU A 97 -0.22 11.62 -23.39
C GLU A 97 -0.87 12.27 -22.13
N ALA A 98 -1.98 13.00 -22.33
CA ALA A 98 -2.81 13.55 -21.25
C ALA A 98 -3.52 12.48 -20.39
N ASP A 99 -3.65 11.24 -20.91
CA ASP A 99 -4.23 10.10 -20.18
C ASP A 99 -3.24 9.47 -19.18
N ARG A 100 -2.06 10.06 -19.02
CA ARG A 100 -0.93 9.50 -18.27
C ARG A 100 -0.71 10.09 -16.88
N ASP A 101 -1.68 10.77 -16.28
CA ASP A 101 -1.53 11.18 -14.89
C ASP A 101 -1.59 9.93 -13.98
N PRO A 102 -0.46 9.46 -13.44
CA PRO A 102 -0.41 8.27 -12.58
C PRO A 102 -1.18 8.49 -11.26
N LEU A 103 -1.58 9.73 -10.96
CA LEU A 103 -2.37 10.10 -9.80
C LEU A 103 -3.86 10.33 -10.14
N ALA A 104 -4.21 10.42 -11.42
CA ALA A 104 -5.62 10.48 -11.88
C ALA A 104 -6.23 9.08 -11.85
N PHE A 105 -6.43 8.58 -10.64
CA PHE A 105 -7.09 7.30 -10.42
C PHE A 105 -8.59 7.43 -10.72
N ASP A 106 -9.11 6.53 -11.54
CA ASP A 106 -10.53 6.34 -11.83
C ASP A 106 -11.21 7.39 -12.76
N ALA A 107 -10.43 8.16 -13.54
CA ALA A 107 -10.96 8.97 -14.64
C ALA A 107 -11.02 8.14 -15.95
N ASP A 108 -12.08 8.36 -16.74
CA ASP A 108 -12.23 7.90 -18.14
C ASP A 108 -11.98 6.41 -18.43
N GLY A 109 -12.49 5.53 -17.55
CA GLY A 109 -12.38 4.08 -17.81
C GLY A 109 -11.05 3.46 -17.42
N SER A 110 -10.23 4.17 -16.68
CA SER A 110 -9.02 3.64 -16.06
C SER A 110 -9.27 3.25 -14.60
N THR A 111 -8.53 2.28 -14.11
CA THR A 111 -8.47 1.92 -12.68
C THR A 111 -7.01 1.83 -12.27
N GLY A 112 -6.59 2.71 -11.35
CA GLY A 112 -5.30 2.63 -10.70
C GLY A 112 -5.26 1.48 -9.68
N TRP A 113 -4.19 0.72 -9.68
CA TRP A 113 -3.97 -0.39 -8.77
C TRP A 113 -2.89 -0.04 -7.73
N PRO A 114 -2.81 -0.79 -6.62
CA PRO A 114 -1.69 -0.67 -5.70
C PRO A 114 -0.35 -0.84 -6.43
N VAL A 115 0.63 -0.03 -6.04
CA VAL A 115 1.99 -0.14 -6.59
C VAL A 115 2.54 -1.52 -6.25
N HIS A 116 3.05 -2.24 -7.25
CA HIS A 116 3.81 -3.45 -6.97
C HIS A 116 5.21 -3.06 -6.51
N GLU A 117 5.64 -3.66 -5.42
CA GLU A 117 6.98 -3.53 -4.88
C GLU A 117 7.48 -4.90 -4.44
N VAL A 118 8.77 -5.11 -4.55
CA VAL A 118 9.38 -6.35 -4.07
C VAL A 118 9.09 -6.53 -2.58
N GLY A 119 8.44 -7.64 -2.22
CA GLY A 119 7.97 -7.90 -0.86
C GLY A 119 6.51 -7.54 -0.59
N ARG A 120 5.90 -6.71 -1.43
CA ARG A 120 4.47 -6.42 -1.41
C ARG A 120 3.84 -7.03 -2.64
N ASN A 121 3.25 -8.18 -2.52
CA ASN A 121 2.72 -8.91 -3.65
C ASN A 121 1.20 -8.95 -3.68
N ALA A 122 0.51 -9.05 -2.54
CA ALA A 122 -0.94 -9.20 -2.46
C ALA A 122 -1.60 -7.99 -1.78
N ASP A 123 -2.71 -7.54 -2.35
CA ASP A 123 -3.58 -6.51 -1.81
C ASP A 123 -5.02 -7.00 -1.71
N PHE A 124 -5.62 -6.78 -0.55
CA PHE A 124 -7.02 -7.07 -0.28
C PHE A 124 -7.79 -5.76 -0.12
N PHE A 125 -8.93 -5.65 -0.82
CA PHE A 125 -9.80 -4.49 -0.72
C PHE A 125 -10.91 -4.75 0.29
N ASP A 126 -11.50 -3.66 0.81
CA ASP A 126 -12.68 -3.80 1.67
C ASP A 126 -13.76 -4.59 0.92
N PRO A 127 -14.40 -5.59 1.57
CA PRO A 127 -15.43 -6.42 0.92
C PRO A 127 -16.60 -5.62 0.33
N LYS A 128 -16.82 -4.38 0.84
CA LYS A 128 -17.87 -3.47 0.38
C LYS A 128 -17.37 -2.42 -0.61
N ALA A 129 -16.08 -2.42 -0.97
CA ALA A 129 -15.43 -1.39 -1.79
C ALA A 129 -14.49 -1.96 -2.86
N ALA A 130 -14.86 -3.03 -3.50
CA ALA A 130 -14.10 -3.62 -4.59
C ALA A 130 -13.84 -2.61 -5.73
N ARG A 131 -12.74 -2.81 -6.48
CA ARG A 131 -12.35 -1.93 -7.59
C ARG A 131 -12.88 -2.45 -8.92
N LEU A 132 -13.35 -1.54 -9.77
CA LEU A 132 -13.89 -1.89 -11.09
C LEU A 132 -12.74 -2.25 -12.06
N LEU A 133 -12.83 -3.41 -12.68
CA LEU A 133 -12.05 -3.81 -13.84
C LEU A 133 -12.97 -3.87 -15.05
N LYS A 134 -12.79 -2.98 -15.99
CA LYS A 134 -13.65 -2.89 -17.19
C LYS A 134 -13.30 -3.93 -18.23
N ALA A 135 -14.30 -4.44 -18.91
CA ALA A 135 -14.13 -5.29 -20.10
C ALA A 135 -13.33 -4.57 -21.18
N GLY A 136 -12.46 -5.30 -21.86
CA GLY A 136 -11.60 -4.73 -22.90
C GLY A 136 -10.38 -3.95 -22.36
N SER A 137 -10.19 -3.89 -21.02
CA SER A 137 -9.01 -3.25 -20.45
C SER A 137 -7.73 -3.98 -20.76
N SER A 138 -6.66 -3.21 -20.85
CA SER A 138 -5.27 -3.70 -20.85
C SER A 138 -4.55 -3.27 -19.59
N VAL A 139 -3.61 -4.08 -19.12
CA VAL A 139 -2.60 -3.65 -18.14
C VAL A 139 -1.69 -2.66 -18.83
N VAL A 140 -1.56 -1.48 -18.25
CA VAL A 140 -0.66 -0.40 -18.69
C VAL A 140 0.28 -0.08 -17.53
N THR A 141 1.56 -0.04 -17.82
CA THR A 141 2.58 0.30 -16.82
C THR A 141 2.98 1.76 -17.01
N ASP A 142 2.87 2.56 -15.96
CA ASP A 142 3.25 3.97 -15.98
C ASP A 142 4.73 4.15 -15.58
N SER A 143 5.27 3.22 -14.78
CA SER A 143 6.70 3.18 -14.44
C SER A 143 7.07 1.80 -13.91
N VAL A 144 8.06 1.18 -14.54
CA VAL A 144 8.65 -0.09 -14.09
C VAL A 144 10.12 0.17 -13.77
N HIS A 145 10.55 -0.25 -12.59
CA HIS A 145 11.94 -0.23 -12.19
C HIS A 145 12.52 -1.65 -12.22
N LEU A 146 13.50 -1.86 -13.08
CA LEU A 146 14.26 -3.09 -13.17
C LEU A 146 15.68 -2.88 -12.68
N HIS A 147 16.21 -3.84 -11.95
CA HIS A 147 17.60 -3.86 -11.52
C HIS A 147 18.26 -5.21 -11.83
N SER A 148 19.57 -5.19 -12.03
CA SER A 148 20.32 -6.42 -12.21
C SER A 148 20.46 -7.20 -10.90
N ASN A 149 20.21 -8.50 -10.95
CA ASN A 149 20.52 -9.42 -9.86
C ASN A 149 21.92 -10.03 -9.94
N GLY A 150 22.78 -9.53 -10.85
CA GLY A 150 24.14 -10.00 -11.06
C GLY A 150 24.28 -11.13 -12.07
N ARG A 151 23.22 -11.48 -12.84
CA ARG A 151 23.20 -12.47 -13.93
C ARG A 151 22.20 -12.09 -14.99
N ASP A 152 22.41 -12.69 -16.18
CA ASP A 152 21.43 -12.60 -17.24
C ASP A 152 20.16 -13.33 -16.78
N THR A 153 19.04 -12.64 -16.71
CA THR A 153 17.77 -13.15 -16.20
C THR A 153 16.65 -12.78 -17.14
N THR A 154 15.82 -13.75 -17.45
CA THR A 154 14.53 -13.52 -18.12
C THR A 154 13.42 -13.60 -17.10
N ALA A 155 12.57 -12.57 -17.04
CA ALA A 155 11.50 -12.48 -16.06
C ALA A 155 10.24 -11.84 -16.65
N HIS A 156 9.09 -12.10 -16.01
CA HIS A 156 7.83 -11.42 -16.24
C HIS A 156 7.05 -11.31 -14.92
N LEU A 157 6.00 -10.50 -14.95
CA LEU A 157 5.04 -10.47 -13.86
C LEU A 157 3.79 -11.26 -14.23
N GLU A 158 3.28 -12.03 -13.27
CA GLU A 158 1.94 -12.59 -13.28
C GLU A 158 1.06 -11.79 -12.35
N ILE A 159 -0.05 -11.24 -12.86
CA ILE A 159 -1.01 -10.43 -12.11
C ILE A 159 -2.29 -11.24 -11.97
N GLY A 160 -2.58 -11.66 -10.73
CA GLY A 160 -3.80 -12.38 -10.38
C GLY A 160 -4.89 -11.43 -9.91
N PHE A 161 -6.10 -11.56 -10.45
CA PHE A 161 -7.28 -10.82 -10.03
C PHE A 161 -8.28 -11.76 -9.37
N LYS A 162 -8.79 -11.39 -8.19
CA LYS A 162 -9.88 -12.07 -7.49
C LYS A 162 -11.15 -11.24 -7.60
N PHE A 163 -12.23 -11.84 -8.13
CA PHE A 163 -13.47 -11.12 -8.40
C PHE A 163 -14.48 -11.24 -7.26
N ALA A 164 -15.29 -10.20 -7.12
CA ALA A 164 -16.54 -10.27 -6.40
C ALA A 164 -17.55 -11.15 -7.16
N PRO A 165 -18.57 -11.69 -6.49
CA PRO A 165 -19.67 -12.39 -7.15
C PRO A 165 -20.31 -11.53 -8.25
N ILE A 166 -20.88 -12.17 -9.27
CA ILE A 166 -21.64 -11.47 -10.32
C ILE A 166 -22.83 -10.73 -9.67
N GLY A 167 -23.06 -9.48 -10.12
CA GLY A 167 -24.10 -8.62 -9.56
C GLY A 167 -23.69 -7.85 -8.30
N PHE A 168 -22.45 -7.98 -7.86
CA PHE A 168 -21.93 -7.16 -6.76
C PHE A 168 -21.95 -5.68 -7.11
N VAL A 169 -22.39 -4.86 -6.15
CA VAL A 169 -22.37 -3.40 -6.24
C VAL A 169 -21.63 -2.86 -5.02
N PRO A 170 -20.56 -2.07 -5.18
CA PRO A 170 -19.84 -1.50 -4.05
C PRO A 170 -20.74 -0.60 -3.20
N GLU A 171 -20.73 -0.81 -1.89
CA GLU A 171 -21.41 0.08 -0.93
C GLU A 171 -20.51 1.27 -0.55
N TYR A 172 -19.20 1.05 -0.49
CA TYR A 172 -18.21 2.04 -0.09
C TYR A 172 -17.42 2.55 -1.29
N LYS A 173 -16.95 3.78 -1.18
CA LYS A 173 -16.07 4.40 -2.18
C LYS A 173 -14.63 4.30 -1.72
N ARG A 174 -13.72 4.17 -2.68
CA ARG A 174 -12.30 4.35 -2.42
C ARG A 174 -12.04 5.78 -1.96
N ALA A 175 -11.22 5.97 -0.91
CA ALA A 175 -10.71 7.29 -0.56
C ALA A 175 -9.56 7.67 -1.50
N THR A 176 -9.60 8.90 -2.01
CA THR A 176 -8.66 9.41 -3.04
C THR A 176 -7.65 10.43 -2.52
N TYR A 177 -7.68 10.75 -1.21
CA TYR A 177 -6.71 11.69 -0.65
C TYR A 177 -5.33 11.05 -0.46
N SER A 178 -4.28 11.82 -0.72
CA SER A 178 -2.90 11.40 -0.46
C SER A 178 -2.50 11.68 0.98
N LEU A 179 -1.64 10.84 1.54
CA LEU A 179 -1.03 11.03 2.85
C LEU A 179 0.47 10.88 2.71
N GLY A 180 1.16 12.01 2.72
CA GLY A 180 2.61 12.06 2.60
C GLY A 180 3.09 13.36 1.98
N ASN A 181 4.38 13.52 2.02
CA ASN A 181 5.09 14.63 1.40
C ASN A 181 6.05 14.05 0.36
N GLY A 182 5.65 14.09 -0.90
CA GLY A 182 6.45 13.64 -2.03
C GLY A 182 7.32 14.75 -2.65
N VAL A 183 7.13 16.01 -2.25
CA VAL A 183 7.77 17.16 -2.91
C VAL A 183 8.68 17.99 -2.00
N ASP A 184 8.42 18.09 -0.70
CA ASP A 184 9.18 18.90 0.26
C ASP A 184 10.02 18.01 1.19
N ILE A 185 10.80 17.12 0.60
CA ILE A 185 11.73 16.26 1.34
C ILE A 185 13.09 16.96 1.41
N ASP A 186 13.58 17.11 2.63
CA ASP A 186 14.88 17.71 2.93
C ASP A 186 15.62 16.80 3.91
N ILE A 187 16.58 16.01 3.40
CA ILE A 187 17.36 15.07 4.20
C ILE A 187 18.83 15.48 4.12
N ASN A 188 19.35 15.92 5.26
CA ASN A 188 20.71 16.40 5.38
C ASN A 188 21.72 15.29 5.12
N ALA A 189 22.85 15.70 4.53
CA ALA A 189 23.99 14.83 4.34
C ALA A 189 24.62 14.43 5.69
N MET A 190 25.16 13.20 5.78
CA MET A 190 25.94 12.71 6.92
C MET A 190 25.19 12.66 8.25
N GLU A 191 23.86 12.78 8.25
CA GLU A 191 23.04 12.89 9.45
C GLU A 191 22.10 11.71 9.60
N ALA A 192 22.05 11.11 10.80
CA ALA A 192 21.12 10.05 11.19
C ALA A 192 19.96 10.63 12.01
N GLY A 193 18.87 9.87 12.15
CA GLY A 193 17.78 10.18 13.08
C GLY A 193 16.90 11.34 12.67
N GLN A 194 16.93 11.75 11.41
CA GLN A 194 16.10 12.83 10.89
C GLN A 194 14.63 12.40 10.80
N GLN A 195 13.72 13.32 11.02
CA GLN A 195 12.29 13.06 10.97
C GLN A 195 11.60 13.92 9.92
N LEU A 196 10.69 13.30 9.19
CA LEU A 196 9.76 13.97 8.27
C LEU A 196 8.34 13.80 8.81
N HIS A 197 7.53 14.83 8.65
CA HIS A 197 6.15 14.85 9.12
C HIS A 197 5.21 15.27 8.00
N ALA A 198 4.09 14.55 7.83
CA ALA A 198 3.02 14.95 6.94
C ALA A 198 1.67 14.75 7.62
N TYR A 199 0.78 15.71 7.40
CA TYR A 199 -0.55 15.76 8.01
C TYR A 199 -1.61 15.88 6.93
N ALA A 200 -2.72 15.17 7.09
CA ALA A 200 -3.91 15.34 6.27
C ALA A 200 -5.16 15.43 7.16
N VAL A 201 -5.96 16.46 6.96
CA VAL A 201 -7.30 16.53 7.55
C VAL A 201 -8.22 15.68 6.70
N LEU A 202 -8.90 14.71 7.31
CA LEU A 202 -9.80 13.82 6.59
C LEU A 202 -10.99 14.59 6.01
N PRO A 203 -11.18 14.60 4.69
CA PRO A 203 -12.30 15.29 4.06
C PRO A 203 -13.62 14.55 4.25
N GLU A 204 -13.55 13.24 4.54
CA GLU A 204 -14.69 12.33 4.71
C GLU A 204 -14.41 11.35 5.84
N ASN A 205 -15.48 10.73 6.39
CA ASN A 205 -15.29 9.60 7.30
C ASN A 205 -14.51 8.50 6.57
N THR A 206 -13.52 7.93 7.24
CA THR A 206 -12.57 7.02 6.61
C THR A 206 -12.36 5.76 7.43
N LYS A 207 -12.35 4.60 6.75
CA LYS A 207 -11.83 3.35 7.27
C LYS A 207 -10.49 3.04 6.60
N ILE A 208 -9.44 2.86 7.41
CA ILE A 208 -8.09 2.57 6.94
C ILE A 208 -7.95 1.05 6.84
N MET A 209 -7.80 0.52 5.62
CA MET A 209 -7.72 -0.92 5.38
C MET A 209 -6.30 -1.45 5.51
N SER A 210 -5.32 -0.64 5.13
CA SER A 210 -3.90 -0.98 5.26
C SER A 210 -3.04 0.25 5.48
N PHE A 211 -1.87 0.02 6.06
CA PHE A 211 -0.78 0.98 6.15
C PHE A 211 0.39 0.45 5.33
N GLU A 212 0.90 1.26 4.44
CA GLU A 212 2.06 0.91 3.62
C GLU A 212 3.06 2.05 3.62
N PRO A 213 4.07 1.94 4.50
CA PRO A 213 5.17 2.88 4.52
C PRO A 213 5.95 2.78 3.22
N HIS A 214 6.02 3.87 2.47
CA HIS A 214 6.86 3.98 1.30
C HIS A 214 7.88 5.10 1.50
N LEU A 215 9.13 4.69 1.60
CA LEU A 215 10.32 5.52 1.74
C LEU A 215 11.32 5.08 0.66
N HIS A 216 12.45 5.76 0.56
CA HIS A 216 13.59 5.28 -0.24
C HIS A 216 14.81 4.97 0.65
N ALA A 217 15.98 4.85 0.06
CA ALA A 217 17.19 4.33 0.69
C ALA A 217 17.51 4.83 2.12
N PRO A 218 17.34 6.13 2.48
CA PRO A 218 17.54 6.61 3.84
C PRO A 218 16.44 6.20 4.82
N GLY A 219 15.30 5.67 4.35
CA GLY A 219 14.18 5.30 5.20
C GLY A 219 14.51 4.17 6.16
N MET A 220 14.18 4.35 7.44
CA MET A 220 14.42 3.37 8.49
C MET A 220 13.15 2.89 9.17
N ARG A 221 12.14 3.77 9.29
CA ARG A 221 10.90 3.50 10.00
C ARG A 221 9.84 4.52 9.58
N MET A 222 8.58 4.11 9.66
CA MET A 222 7.45 5.02 9.49
C MET A 222 6.34 4.70 10.49
N CYS A 223 5.73 5.75 11.03
CA CYS A 223 4.59 5.64 11.93
C CYS A 223 3.37 6.32 11.33
N LEU A 224 2.20 5.79 11.68
CA LEU A 224 0.88 6.33 11.34
C LEU A 224 0.14 6.66 12.63
N GLU A 225 -0.36 7.88 12.74
CA GLU A 225 -1.09 8.37 13.89
C GLU A 225 -2.43 8.99 13.47
N ALA A 226 -3.41 8.93 14.38
CA ALA A 226 -4.66 9.67 14.30
C ALA A 226 -4.71 10.71 15.41
N ILE A 227 -5.13 11.94 15.06
CA ILE A 227 -5.21 13.07 15.98
C ILE A 227 -6.63 13.63 15.94
N TRP A 228 -7.27 13.77 17.11
CA TRP A 228 -8.57 14.42 17.26
C TRP A 228 -8.68 15.12 18.63
N GLY A 229 -9.04 16.37 18.62
CA GLY A 229 -9.01 17.20 19.82
C GLY A 229 -7.62 17.20 20.47
N TYR A 230 -7.52 16.75 21.71
CA TYR A 230 -6.25 16.63 22.43
C TYR A 230 -5.69 15.20 22.44
N ASN A 231 -6.28 14.29 21.66
CA ASN A 231 -5.86 12.89 21.64
C ASN A 231 -4.95 12.65 20.45
N ILE A 232 -3.86 11.93 20.69
CA ILE A 232 -2.99 11.39 19.66
C ILE A 232 -2.95 9.87 19.89
N GLN A 233 -3.24 9.11 18.85
CA GLN A 233 -3.19 7.66 18.90
C GLN A 233 -2.30 7.12 17.78
N THR A 234 -1.23 6.44 18.15
CA THR A 234 -0.43 5.68 17.17
C THR A 234 -1.23 4.47 16.70
N LEU A 235 -1.50 4.40 15.42
CA LEU A 235 -2.24 3.31 14.78
C LEU A 235 -1.30 2.19 14.36
N ASN A 236 -0.14 2.56 13.84
CA ASN A 236 0.92 1.63 13.44
C ASN A 236 2.28 2.32 13.49
N CYS A 237 3.35 1.56 13.72
CA CYS A 237 4.72 2.07 13.66
C CYS A 237 5.66 0.91 13.35
N VAL A 238 6.27 0.92 12.17
CA VAL A 238 7.01 -0.23 11.62
C VAL A 238 8.38 0.17 11.09
N GLY A 239 9.32 -0.76 11.16
CA GLY A 239 10.59 -0.63 10.47
C GLY A 239 10.39 -0.69 8.96
N TYR A 240 11.22 0.03 8.22
CA TYR A 240 11.24 0.02 6.77
C TYR A 240 12.51 -0.68 6.27
N ASP A 241 12.35 -1.53 5.28
CA ASP A 241 13.44 -2.15 4.54
C ASP A 241 13.26 -1.84 3.06
N HIS A 242 14.13 -1.00 2.52
CA HIS A 242 14.10 -0.56 1.12
C HIS A 242 14.12 -1.72 0.12
N ASN A 243 14.70 -2.85 0.52
CA ASN A 243 14.80 -4.04 -0.32
C ASN A 243 13.64 -5.04 -0.08
N TRP A 244 12.73 -4.74 0.83
CA TRP A 244 11.59 -5.61 1.14
C TRP A 244 10.44 -4.79 1.72
N VAL A 245 9.71 -4.11 0.85
CA VAL A 245 8.57 -3.27 1.24
C VAL A 245 7.39 -4.14 1.67
N ARG A 246 6.65 -3.69 2.68
CA ARG A 246 5.48 -4.40 3.19
C ARG A 246 4.28 -3.50 3.37
N GLY A 247 3.13 -3.98 2.89
CA GLY A 247 1.82 -3.50 3.29
C GLY A 247 1.33 -4.22 4.55
N TYR A 248 0.77 -3.48 5.50
CA TYR A 248 0.22 -3.99 6.76
C TYR A 248 -1.29 -3.87 6.71
N HIS A 249 -1.98 -4.98 6.47
CA HIS A 249 -3.43 -5.03 6.40
C HIS A 249 -4.03 -5.15 7.81
N TYR A 250 -5.02 -4.33 8.09
CA TYR A 250 -5.81 -4.45 9.31
C TYR A 250 -6.89 -5.51 9.13
N ALA A 251 -7.14 -6.31 10.16
CA ALA A 251 -8.34 -7.12 10.23
C ALA A 251 -9.57 -6.21 10.25
N ASP A 252 -10.67 -6.66 9.68
CA ASP A 252 -11.86 -5.82 9.48
C ASP A 252 -12.42 -5.24 10.78
N ASP A 253 -12.38 -6.01 11.87
CA ASP A 253 -12.79 -5.61 13.22
C ASP A 253 -11.81 -4.63 13.90
N SER A 254 -10.60 -4.50 13.39
CA SER A 254 -9.51 -3.70 13.95
C SER A 254 -9.05 -2.56 13.02
N ALA A 255 -9.59 -2.48 11.80
CA ALA A 255 -9.29 -1.42 10.85
C ALA A 255 -9.63 -0.05 11.44
N PRO A 256 -8.69 0.91 11.50
CA PRO A 256 -8.96 2.23 12.06
C PRO A 256 -10.15 2.91 11.39
N LEU A 257 -11.09 3.41 12.20
CA LEU A 257 -12.32 4.05 11.77
C LEU A 257 -12.30 5.50 12.28
N LEU A 258 -12.08 6.44 11.39
CA LEU A 258 -11.83 7.85 11.69
C LEU A 258 -12.94 8.75 11.15
N PRO A 259 -13.49 9.67 11.97
CA PRO A 259 -14.50 10.62 11.49
C PRO A 259 -13.87 11.68 10.58
N LYS A 260 -14.68 12.26 9.71
CA LYS A 260 -14.37 13.49 9.00
C LYS A 260 -13.84 14.55 9.95
N GLY A 261 -12.79 15.28 9.55
CA GLY A 261 -12.13 16.31 10.34
C GLY A 261 -11.07 15.79 11.30
N ALA A 262 -10.94 14.47 11.53
CA ALA A 262 -9.78 13.92 12.19
C ALA A 262 -8.51 14.18 11.35
N ILE A 263 -7.37 14.31 11.99
CA ILE A 263 -6.09 14.48 11.32
C ILE A 263 -5.39 13.14 11.32
N VAL A 264 -4.93 12.72 10.15
CA VAL A 264 -3.99 11.60 10.00
C VAL A 264 -2.60 12.18 9.85
N HIS A 265 -1.66 11.64 10.59
CA HIS A 265 -0.27 12.08 10.65
C HIS A 265 0.64 10.90 10.37
N ILE A 266 1.61 11.08 9.48
CA ILE A 266 2.69 10.13 9.28
C ILE A 266 4.03 10.74 9.67
N ILE A 267 4.90 9.90 10.25
CA ILE A 267 6.24 10.27 10.67
C ILE A 267 7.22 9.32 9.99
N GLY A 268 8.08 9.86 9.13
CA GLY A 268 9.20 9.12 8.53
C GLY A 268 10.48 9.35 9.33
N TYR A 269 11.23 8.29 9.55
CA TYR A 269 12.54 8.33 10.20
C TYR A 269 13.60 7.98 9.17
N MET A 270 14.58 8.88 9.00
CA MET A 270 15.58 8.81 7.95
C MET A 270 17.00 8.75 8.54
N ASP A 271 17.86 8.00 7.89
CA ASP A 271 19.28 7.89 8.21
C ASP A 271 20.11 8.06 6.93
N ASN A 272 20.69 9.23 6.73
CA ASN A 272 21.62 9.53 5.64
C ASN A 272 23.07 9.56 6.16
N SER A 273 23.41 8.67 7.06
CA SER A 273 24.76 8.53 7.60
C SER A 273 25.56 7.41 6.93
N PRO A 274 26.88 7.38 7.08
CA PRO A 274 27.74 6.29 6.56
C PRO A 274 27.42 4.90 7.11
N THR A 275 26.62 4.81 8.17
CA THR A 275 26.23 3.51 8.77
C THR A 275 25.05 2.89 8.04
N ASN A 276 24.27 3.68 7.28
CA ASN A 276 23.20 3.17 6.46
C ASN A 276 23.73 2.66 5.11
N ARG A 277 23.81 1.34 4.96
CA ARG A 277 24.34 0.67 3.76
C ARG A 277 23.46 0.77 2.52
N ASN A 278 22.21 1.20 2.68
CA ASN A 278 21.30 1.41 1.55
C ASN A 278 21.56 2.75 0.85
N VAL A 279 22.25 3.69 1.52
CA VAL A 279 22.58 5.00 0.95
C VAL A 279 23.89 4.90 0.16
N PRO A 280 23.88 5.16 -1.17
CA PRO A 280 25.09 5.01 -1.99
C PRO A 280 26.19 6.01 -1.62
N ASP A 281 25.83 7.26 -1.35
CA ASP A 281 26.77 8.31 -0.92
C ASP A 281 26.11 9.26 0.08
N PRO A 282 26.36 9.06 1.38
CA PRO A 282 25.72 9.86 2.43
C PRO A 282 26.19 11.32 2.48
N ARG A 283 27.25 11.68 1.74
CA ARG A 283 27.73 13.07 1.66
C ARG A 283 26.80 13.98 0.86
N ASN A 284 25.85 13.40 0.12
CA ASN A 284 24.89 14.15 -0.65
C ASN A 284 23.64 14.45 0.18
N TRP A 285 23.16 15.69 0.09
CA TRP A 285 21.80 16.04 0.45
C TRP A 285 20.81 15.29 -0.46
N GLN A 286 19.68 14.87 0.09
CA GLN A 286 18.68 14.13 -0.66
C GLN A 286 17.32 14.81 -0.59
N GLY A 287 16.77 15.14 -1.75
CA GLY A 287 15.42 15.64 -1.94
C GLY A 287 14.48 14.63 -2.57
N SER A 288 13.29 15.09 -2.95
CA SER A 288 12.24 14.27 -3.56
C SER A 288 12.63 13.72 -4.92
N GLY A 289 12.15 12.53 -5.24
CA GLY A 289 12.25 11.95 -6.57
C GLY A 289 11.76 10.51 -6.64
N ASN A 290 11.41 10.07 -7.85
CA ASN A 290 10.87 8.75 -8.10
C ASN A 290 11.93 7.65 -8.15
N ARG A 291 13.21 8.01 -8.29
CA ARG A 291 14.31 7.03 -8.33
C ARG A 291 14.79 6.73 -6.92
N SER A 292 15.27 5.51 -6.70
CA SER A 292 15.78 5.05 -5.40
C SER A 292 16.92 5.91 -4.80
N VAL A 293 17.64 6.64 -5.65
CA VAL A 293 18.70 7.57 -5.22
C VAL A 293 18.18 8.92 -4.73
N ALA A 294 16.94 9.25 -5.00
CA ALA A 294 16.20 10.37 -4.41
C ALA A 294 15.32 9.84 -3.26
N ASN A 295 14.43 10.66 -2.73
CA ASN A 295 13.59 10.25 -1.61
C ASN A 295 12.11 10.36 -1.88
N MET A 296 11.36 9.53 -1.17
CA MET A 296 9.92 9.53 -1.09
C MET A 296 9.48 9.35 0.36
N PHE A 297 8.32 9.92 0.70
CA PHE A 297 7.73 9.82 2.04
C PHE A 297 6.22 9.85 1.90
N ILE A 298 5.60 8.69 1.81
CA ILE A 298 4.16 8.55 1.55
C ILE A 298 3.62 7.25 2.15
N ASP A 299 2.34 7.27 2.59
CA ASP A 299 1.58 6.06 2.88
C ASP A 299 0.74 5.68 1.65
N LEU A 300 1.03 4.53 1.06
CA LEU A 300 0.34 3.96 -0.11
C LEU A 300 -0.78 2.98 0.29
N GLY A 301 -1.11 2.89 1.58
CA GLY A 301 -2.15 1.99 2.09
C GLY A 301 -3.54 2.27 1.54
N ASN A 302 -4.37 1.23 1.53
CA ASN A 302 -5.75 1.30 1.05
C ASN A 302 -6.70 1.91 2.09
N ARG A 303 -7.62 2.77 1.64
CA ARG A 303 -8.62 3.43 2.47
C ARG A 303 -9.96 3.50 1.74
N VAL A 304 -11.04 3.50 2.50
CA VAL A 304 -12.40 3.71 1.98
C VAL A 304 -13.06 4.89 2.65
N SER A 305 -13.81 5.65 1.88
CA SER A 305 -14.64 6.76 2.33
C SER A 305 -16.03 6.26 2.69
N LEU A 306 -16.57 6.76 3.79
CA LEU A 306 -17.88 6.40 4.32
C LEU A 306 -18.79 7.62 4.43
N THR A 307 -20.06 7.47 4.12
CA THR A 307 -21.08 8.44 4.52
C THR A 307 -21.24 8.44 6.05
N ASP A 308 -21.92 9.46 6.60
CA ASP A 308 -22.16 9.53 8.05
C ASP A 308 -22.93 8.30 8.57
N ASP A 309 -23.90 7.81 7.80
CA ASP A 309 -24.70 6.65 8.20
C ASP A 309 -23.91 5.36 8.11
N GLN A 310 -23.09 5.18 7.06
CA GLN A 310 -22.18 4.04 6.94
C GLN A 310 -21.15 4.03 8.08
N PHE A 311 -20.59 5.20 8.41
CA PHE A 311 -19.64 5.32 9.52
C PHE A 311 -20.28 4.96 10.86
N LYS A 312 -21.49 5.45 11.15
CA LYS A 312 -22.24 5.08 12.36
C LYS A 312 -22.56 3.59 12.44
N ALA A 313 -22.94 3.00 11.30
CA ALA A 313 -23.20 1.57 11.21
C ALA A 313 -21.95 0.73 11.49
N GLU A 314 -20.80 1.08 10.90
CA GLU A 314 -19.52 0.41 11.17
C GLU A 314 -19.10 0.57 12.66
N MET A 315 -19.29 1.76 13.25
CA MET A 315 -19.03 1.97 14.68
C MET A 315 -19.92 1.07 15.54
N ALA A 316 -21.22 0.97 15.23
CA ALA A 316 -22.17 0.16 15.99
C ALA A 316 -21.79 -1.34 15.94
N VAL A 317 -21.41 -1.83 14.77
CA VAL A 317 -20.92 -3.22 14.60
C VAL A 317 -19.68 -3.46 15.45
N ARG A 318 -18.74 -2.53 15.44
CA ARG A 318 -17.48 -2.65 16.20
C ARG A 318 -17.73 -2.68 17.70
N VAL A 319 -18.58 -1.78 18.20
CA VAL A 319 -18.93 -1.74 19.63
C VAL A 319 -19.65 -3.03 20.04
N ALA A 320 -20.60 -3.50 19.25
CA ALA A 320 -21.34 -4.73 19.54
C ALA A 320 -20.44 -5.99 19.50
N GLY A 321 -19.49 -6.03 18.58
CA GLY A 321 -18.57 -7.16 18.42
C GLY A 321 -17.46 -7.23 19.47
N SER A 322 -17.29 -6.20 20.31
CA SER A 322 -16.20 -6.12 21.30
C SER A 322 -16.70 -5.62 22.66
N PRO A 323 -17.61 -6.35 23.32
CA PRO A 323 -18.17 -5.94 24.61
C PRO A 323 -17.05 -5.81 25.66
N GLY A 324 -17.09 -4.74 26.46
CA GLY A 324 -16.11 -4.47 27.53
C GLY A 324 -14.75 -3.96 27.04
N ARG A 325 -14.59 -3.65 25.76
CA ARG A 325 -13.38 -3.02 25.23
C ARG A 325 -13.43 -1.50 25.44
N ASP A 326 -12.46 -0.97 26.15
CA ASP A 326 -12.41 0.49 26.47
C ASP A 326 -11.76 1.32 25.35
N VAL A 327 -11.01 0.69 24.46
CA VAL A 327 -10.23 1.38 23.42
C VAL A 327 -10.45 0.67 22.07
N TYR A 328 -10.91 1.45 21.10
CA TYR A 328 -11.07 1.01 19.70
C TYR A 328 -10.07 1.79 18.85
N PRO A 329 -9.07 1.13 18.26
CA PRO A 329 -8.06 1.82 17.47
C PRO A 329 -8.68 2.70 16.39
N GLY A 330 -8.36 3.99 16.40
CA GLY A 330 -8.82 4.96 15.43
C GLY A 330 -10.35 5.16 15.39
N CYS A 331 -11.07 4.82 16.45
CA CYS A 331 -12.52 5.08 16.56
C CYS A 331 -12.81 6.01 17.76
N PRO A 332 -12.57 7.32 17.64
CA PRO A 332 -12.71 8.26 18.77
C PRO A 332 -14.12 8.30 19.35
N LEU A 333 -15.15 8.17 18.51
CA LEU A 333 -16.54 8.16 18.98
C LEU A 333 -16.94 6.85 19.67
N CYS A 334 -16.35 5.72 19.27
CA CYS A 334 -16.55 4.46 19.97
C CYS A 334 -16.02 4.56 21.42
N ASN A 335 -14.87 5.16 21.63
CA ASN A 335 -14.28 5.33 22.95
C ASN A 335 -15.11 6.28 23.84
N VAL A 336 -15.66 7.33 23.28
CA VAL A 336 -16.52 8.30 24.02
C VAL A 336 -17.79 7.60 24.52
N ASN A 337 -18.44 6.80 23.68
CA ASN A 337 -19.65 6.10 24.05
C ASN A 337 -19.42 5.05 25.15
N ALA A 338 -18.31 4.34 25.11
CA ALA A 338 -17.92 3.39 26.16
C ALA A 338 -17.74 4.08 27.53
N LYS A 339 -17.07 5.25 27.55
CA LYS A 339 -16.87 6.03 28.78
C LYS A 339 -18.16 6.64 29.33
N GLN A 340 -19.12 7.01 28.48
CA GLN A 340 -20.42 7.51 28.91
C GLN A 340 -21.28 6.39 29.50
N ALA A 341 -21.29 5.20 28.90
CA ALA A 341 -22.00 4.05 29.44
C ALA A 341 -21.51 3.68 30.85
N THR A 342 -20.20 3.69 31.07
CA THR A 342 -19.60 3.38 32.39
C THR A 342 -19.97 4.43 33.45
N LYS A 343 -20.04 5.70 33.10
CA LYS A 343 -20.46 6.78 34.05
C LYS A 343 -21.93 6.64 34.41
N THR A 344 -22.80 6.28 33.47
CA THR A 344 -24.24 6.12 33.74
C THR A 344 -24.49 4.93 34.67
N THR A 345 -23.73 3.87 34.57
CA THR A 345 -23.88 2.68 35.45
C THR A 345 -23.38 2.94 36.86
N GLN A 346 -22.35 3.78 37.04
CA GLN A 346 -21.85 4.16 38.37
C GLN A 346 -22.75 5.16 39.13
N SER A 347 -23.53 5.99 38.41
CA SER A 347 -24.44 6.95 39.01
C SER A 347 -25.78 6.36 39.49
N GLN A 348 -26.05 5.09 39.17
CA GLN A 348 -27.30 4.39 39.53
C GLN A 348 -27.16 3.39 40.69
N ASN A 349 -26.07 3.42 41.44
CA ASN A 349 -25.94 2.58 42.63
C ASN A 349 -26.46 3.36 43.87
N PRO A 350 -27.71 3.12 44.36
CA PRO A 350 -28.30 3.96 45.43
C PRO A 350 -27.84 3.59 46.84
N ASN A 351 -26.84 2.76 47.01
CA ASN A 351 -26.42 2.25 48.32
C ASN A 351 -25.02 2.72 48.79
N GLN A 352 -24.68 3.96 48.57
CA GLN A 352 -23.60 4.60 49.35
C GLN A 352 -24.17 5.83 50.11
N ARG A 353 -24.73 5.55 51.28
CA ARG A 353 -24.87 6.46 52.40
C ARG A 353 -24.12 5.93 53.59
#